data_26ce298dd5d9476375584c40404730d1
#
_entry.id   26ce298dd5d9476375584c40404730d1
#
_cell.length_a   1.000
_cell.length_b   1.000
_cell.length_c   1.000
_cell.angle_alpha   90.00
_cell.angle_beta   90.00
_cell.angle_gamma   90.00
#
_symmetry.space_group_name_H-M   'P 1'
#
loop_
_entity.id
_entity.type
_entity.pdbx_description
1 polymer ?
#
loop_
_entity_poly.entity_id
_entity_poly.type
_entity_poly.pdbx_seq_one_letter_code
_entity_poly.pdbx_strand_id
1 'polypeptide(L)'
;MSDQFAPEYIRAIAPYQAGKPISEVAREFGLDENRIIKLASNENPLGMPESAKKAIANEVGETGRYPDANGFALKKVIGERYGIAQDWITLGNGSNDIIELAARTFVQQGQSIVFSEYSFLVYALVAKAIGAKGIQVPSKEYGHDLDAMLKAITADTRLLFLANPNNPTGTFLQPADIEAFLDKVPSRVVVVIDEAYNEYLDSSIQYDSTEWVKKYPNLLVSRTFSKAYGLAGLRVGFGLAHPELTGLLNRVRQPFNVNALAQAAAVAALNDHEFLKKSARINADGYRYLTQSFEEMGLEYVPSHGNFVLVKVGNDDGAGSRVNQELLKKGIIVRPVNAYGLPKWLRISIGLPEENQAFISALKEVLA
;
A
#
# COMPACT_ATOMS: atom_id res chain seq x y z
N MET A 1 -27.66 22.31 3.84
CA MET A 1 -27.27 22.07 5.26
C MET A 1 -25.83 21.67 5.46
N SER A 2 -25.18 20.89 4.55
CA SER A 2 -23.77 20.50 4.70
C SER A 2 -22.78 21.68 4.63
N ASP A 3 -23.14 22.78 3.97
CA ASP A 3 -22.29 23.95 3.75
C ASP A 3 -21.93 24.71 5.04
N GLN A 4 -22.69 24.49 6.10
CA GLN A 4 -22.50 25.13 7.40
C GLN A 4 -21.53 24.36 8.33
N PHE A 5 -21.24 23.07 8.06
CA PHE A 5 -20.54 22.21 9.01
C PHE A 5 -19.11 21.86 8.62
N ALA A 6 -18.72 22.00 7.35
CA ALA A 6 -17.39 21.63 6.88
C ALA A 6 -16.90 22.56 5.77
N PRO A 7 -15.57 22.82 5.69
CA PRO A 7 -14.99 23.59 4.59
C PRO A 7 -15.19 22.88 3.24
N GLU A 8 -15.18 23.66 2.17
CA GLU A 8 -15.45 23.17 0.80
C GLU A 8 -14.52 22.02 0.39
N TYR A 9 -13.22 22.10 0.72
CA TYR A 9 -12.27 21.06 0.37
C TYR A 9 -12.58 19.71 1.02
N ILE A 10 -13.21 19.67 2.21
CA ILE A 10 -13.70 18.43 2.84
C ILE A 10 -14.94 17.91 2.13
N ARG A 11 -15.90 18.81 1.80
CA ARG A 11 -17.14 18.43 1.11
C ARG A 11 -16.90 17.90 -0.30
N ALA A 12 -15.82 18.32 -0.95
CA ALA A 12 -15.42 17.86 -2.27
C ALA A 12 -14.74 16.45 -2.27
N ILE A 13 -14.50 15.86 -1.09
CA ILE A 13 -13.91 14.51 -1.01
C ILE A 13 -15.00 13.46 -1.25
N ALA A 14 -14.85 12.64 -2.31
CA ALA A 14 -15.62 11.41 -2.44
C ALA A 14 -15.11 10.37 -1.42
N PRO A 15 -16.01 9.73 -0.65
CA PRO A 15 -15.60 8.67 0.27
C PRO A 15 -14.82 7.55 -0.44
N TYR A 16 -13.75 7.06 0.18
CA TYR A 16 -13.00 5.93 -0.35
C TYR A 16 -13.88 4.69 -0.42
N GLN A 17 -13.98 4.11 -1.62
CA GLN A 17 -14.72 2.86 -1.81
C GLN A 17 -13.75 1.68 -1.67
N ALA A 18 -13.89 0.94 -0.58
CA ALA A 18 -13.18 -0.33 -0.40
C ALA A 18 -13.69 -1.41 -1.37
N GLY A 19 -12.93 -2.49 -1.55
CA GLY A 19 -13.45 -3.69 -2.21
C GLY A 19 -14.60 -4.29 -1.40
N LYS A 20 -15.60 -4.89 -2.08
CA LYS A 20 -16.75 -5.52 -1.40
C LYS A 20 -16.28 -6.59 -0.42
N PRO A 21 -16.84 -6.66 0.81
CA PRO A 21 -16.63 -7.78 1.71
C PRO A 21 -17.21 -9.09 1.14
N ILE A 22 -16.63 -10.23 1.51
CA ILE A 22 -17.12 -11.56 1.11
C ILE A 22 -18.59 -11.73 1.47
N SER A 23 -18.98 -11.40 2.71
CA SER A 23 -20.35 -11.52 3.20
C SER A 23 -21.36 -10.65 2.46
N GLU A 24 -20.94 -9.50 1.93
CA GLU A 24 -21.79 -8.64 1.09
C GLU A 24 -22.06 -9.29 -0.25
N VAL A 25 -21.02 -9.82 -0.92
CA VAL A 25 -21.14 -10.51 -2.21
C VAL A 25 -21.98 -11.78 -2.07
N ALA A 26 -21.75 -12.58 -1.02
CA ALA A 26 -22.54 -13.77 -0.72
C ALA A 26 -24.03 -13.44 -0.63
N ARG A 27 -24.37 -12.40 0.12
CA ARG A 27 -25.76 -11.94 0.32
C ARG A 27 -26.38 -11.38 -0.96
N GLU A 28 -25.63 -10.58 -1.72
CA GLU A 28 -26.11 -9.93 -2.95
C GLU A 28 -26.41 -10.94 -4.07
N PHE A 29 -25.57 -11.97 -4.21
CA PHE A 29 -25.68 -12.95 -5.29
C PHE A 29 -26.17 -14.34 -4.87
N GLY A 30 -26.50 -14.54 -3.59
CA GLY A 30 -26.97 -15.82 -3.08
C GLY A 30 -25.91 -16.93 -3.11
N LEU A 31 -24.63 -16.57 -2.87
CA LEU A 31 -23.50 -17.48 -2.94
C LEU A 31 -23.08 -17.98 -1.54
N ASP A 32 -22.47 -19.16 -1.49
CA ASP A 32 -21.80 -19.67 -0.28
C ASP A 32 -20.51 -18.87 -0.01
N GLU A 33 -20.41 -18.23 1.15
CA GLU A 33 -19.25 -17.43 1.58
C GLU A 33 -17.92 -18.20 1.47
N ASN A 34 -17.96 -19.52 1.76
CA ASN A 34 -16.77 -20.37 1.73
C ASN A 34 -16.25 -20.64 0.31
N ARG A 35 -17.03 -20.33 -0.70
CA ARG A 35 -16.67 -20.50 -2.11
C ARG A 35 -16.29 -19.20 -2.80
N ILE A 36 -16.37 -18.08 -2.10
CA ILE A 36 -16.01 -16.77 -2.63
C ILE A 36 -14.50 -16.56 -2.51
N ILE A 37 -13.90 -16.18 -3.63
CA ILE A 37 -12.46 -15.89 -3.75
C ILE A 37 -12.28 -14.38 -3.82
N LYS A 38 -11.45 -13.82 -2.91
CA LYS A 38 -11.20 -12.37 -2.83
C LYS A 38 -9.77 -12.02 -3.23
N LEU A 39 -9.61 -11.51 -4.44
CA LEU A 39 -8.35 -11.05 -5.04
C LEU A 39 -8.35 -9.53 -5.26
N ALA A 40 -8.83 -8.74 -4.31
CA ALA A 40 -9.13 -7.32 -4.47
C ALA A 40 -8.27 -6.36 -3.63
N SER A 41 -7.70 -6.80 -2.51
CA SER A 41 -7.12 -5.89 -1.50
C SER A 41 -5.63 -6.11 -1.26
N ASN A 42 -4.97 -6.89 -2.10
CA ASN A 42 -3.54 -7.20 -1.98
C ASN A 42 -3.20 -7.79 -0.60
N GLU A 43 -4.12 -8.59 -0.06
CA GLU A 43 -3.93 -9.34 1.18
C GLU A 43 -2.97 -10.52 0.93
N ASN A 44 -2.33 -11.04 1.98
CA ASN A 44 -1.51 -12.23 1.85
C ASN A 44 -2.41 -13.48 1.80
N PRO A 45 -2.37 -14.30 0.74
CA PRO A 45 -3.25 -15.47 0.61
C PRO A 45 -2.95 -16.57 1.65
N LEU A 46 -1.76 -16.56 2.27
CA LEU A 46 -1.43 -17.46 3.39
C LEU A 46 -2.13 -17.05 4.69
N GLY A 47 -2.74 -15.86 4.75
CA GLY A 47 -3.29 -15.28 5.97
C GLY A 47 -2.20 -14.86 6.96
N MET A 48 -2.54 -14.93 8.26
CA MET A 48 -1.64 -14.55 9.36
C MET A 48 -0.70 -15.73 9.73
N PRO A 49 0.61 -15.48 9.96
CA PRO A 49 1.54 -16.52 10.39
C PRO A 49 1.18 -17.08 11.78
N GLU A 50 1.45 -18.37 12.01
CA GLU A 50 1.16 -19.04 13.28
C GLU A 50 1.91 -18.42 14.47
N SER A 51 3.11 -17.90 14.24
CA SER A 51 3.89 -17.16 15.22
C SER A 51 3.13 -15.91 15.73
N ALA A 52 2.51 -15.15 14.82
CA ALA A 52 1.71 -13.98 15.16
C ALA A 52 0.39 -14.36 15.86
N LYS A 53 -0.29 -15.44 15.43
CA LYS A 53 -1.51 -15.92 16.11
C LYS A 53 -1.22 -16.30 17.58
N LYS A 54 -0.10 -16.98 17.84
CA LYS A 54 0.33 -17.32 19.19
C LYS A 54 0.64 -16.07 20.02
N ALA A 55 1.35 -15.09 19.43
CA ALA A 55 1.63 -13.83 20.12
C ALA A 55 0.36 -13.08 20.51
N ILE A 56 -0.63 -13.00 19.61
CA ILE A 56 -1.95 -12.43 19.90
C ILE A 56 -2.64 -13.17 21.05
N ALA A 57 -2.69 -14.50 21.02
CA ALA A 57 -3.34 -15.31 22.04
C ALA A 57 -2.74 -15.05 23.44
N ASN A 58 -1.43 -14.85 23.51
CA ASN A 58 -0.75 -14.53 24.77
C ASN A 58 -1.05 -13.12 25.26
N GLU A 59 -1.30 -12.16 24.35
CA GLU A 59 -1.51 -10.75 24.67
C GLU A 59 -2.98 -10.40 24.96
N VAL A 60 -3.94 -11.21 24.53
CA VAL A 60 -5.39 -10.94 24.66
C VAL A 60 -5.79 -10.61 26.10
N GLY A 61 -5.22 -11.31 27.11
CA GLY A 61 -5.52 -11.09 28.52
C GLY A 61 -5.19 -9.68 29.04
N GLU A 62 -4.24 -8.99 28.40
CA GLU A 62 -3.77 -7.66 28.81
C GLU A 62 -4.51 -6.50 28.12
N THR A 63 -5.44 -6.79 27.18
CA THR A 63 -6.13 -5.76 26.37
C THR A 63 -7.04 -4.81 27.17
N GLY A 64 -7.27 -5.06 28.45
CA GLY A 64 -7.93 -4.13 29.35
C GLY A 64 -7.10 -2.87 29.69
N ARG A 65 -5.83 -2.82 29.28
CA ARG A 65 -4.92 -1.68 29.48
C ARG A 65 -4.50 -1.08 28.16
N TYR A 66 -4.08 0.21 28.21
CA TYR A 66 -3.48 0.84 27.02
C TYR A 66 -2.18 0.12 26.62
N PRO A 67 -1.89 0.02 25.32
CA PRO A 67 -0.62 -0.52 24.82
C PRO A 67 0.55 0.37 25.19
N ASP A 68 1.79 -0.13 25.02
CA ASP A 68 2.97 0.71 25.08
C ASP A 68 2.89 1.78 23.95
N ALA A 69 2.75 3.06 24.37
CA ALA A 69 2.65 4.18 23.44
C ALA A 69 3.91 4.36 22.58
N ASN A 70 5.09 3.98 23.10
CA ASN A 70 6.36 4.08 22.40
C ASN A 70 6.65 2.85 21.54
N GLY A 71 5.99 1.70 21.85
CA GLY A 71 6.19 0.43 21.15
C GLY A 71 7.62 -0.07 21.25
N PHE A 72 8.22 -0.01 22.46
CA PHE A 72 9.63 -0.32 22.69
C PHE A 72 10.06 -1.66 22.12
N ALA A 73 9.29 -2.73 22.40
CA ALA A 73 9.61 -4.08 21.92
C ALA A 73 9.59 -4.16 20.38
N LEU A 74 8.59 -3.56 19.74
CA LEU A 74 8.47 -3.56 18.28
C LEU A 74 9.58 -2.70 17.65
N LYS A 75 9.84 -1.49 18.17
CA LYS A 75 10.94 -0.66 17.65
C LYS A 75 12.31 -1.29 17.84
N LYS A 76 12.51 -2.05 18.92
CA LYS A 76 13.76 -2.79 19.14
C LYS A 76 13.99 -3.80 18.00
N VAL A 77 13.00 -4.63 17.70
CA VAL A 77 13.13 -5.64 16.64
C VAL A 77 13.24 -5.01 15.25
N ILE A 78 12.51 -3.92 14.97
CA ILE A 78 12.69 -3.14 13.73
C ILE A 78 14.11 -2.58 13.66
N GLY A 79 14.61 -1.97 14.74
CA GLY A 79 15.96 -1.40 14.79
C GLY A 79 17.06 -2.45 14.54
N GLU A 80 16.92 -3.64 15.16
CA GLU A 80 17.83 -4.77 14.94
C GLU A 80 17.81 -5.26 13.48
N ARG A 81 16.62 -5.36 12.87
CA ARG A 81 16.46 -5.81 11.49
C ARG A 81 17.08 -4.86 10.46
N TYR A 82 16.93 -3.55 10.68
CA TYR A 82 17.32 -2.52 9.71
C TYR A 82 18.61 -1.77 10.09
N GLY A 83 19.26 -2.14 11.18
CA GLY A 83 20.52 -1.53 11.62
C GLY A 83 20.37 -0.03 11.95
N ILE A 84 19.26 0.37 12.60
CA ILE A 84 18.97 1.75 12.97
C ILE A 84 18.52 1.87 14.43
N ALA A 85 18.71 3.04 15.02
CA ALA A 85 18.28 3.31 16.40
C ALA A 85 16.75 3.51 16.49
N GLN A 86 16.17 3.33 17.69
CA GLN A 86 14.72 3.39 17.88
C GLN A 86 14.13 4.81 17.69
N ASP A 87 14.91 5.85 17.84
CA ASP A 87 14.53 7.23 17.59
C ASP A 87 14.40 7.59 16.10
N TRP A 88 14.81 6.70 15.19
CA TRP A 88 14.56 6.77 13.75
C TRP A 88 13.23 6.18 13.33
N ILE A 89 12.46 5.59 14.26
CA ILE A 89 11.27 4.78 13.98
C ILE A 89 10.02 5.48 14.50
N THR A 90 9.03 5.69 13.62
CA THR A 90 7.67 6.09 13.97
C THR A 90 6.72 4.93 13.72
N LEU A 91 5.94 4.51 14.72
CA LEU A 91 4.91 3.49 14.55
C LEU A 91 3.59 4.11 14.09
N GLY A 92 2.90 3.44 13.18
CA GLY A 92 1.62 3.86 12.62
C GLY A 92 0.56 2.76 12.66
N ASN A 93 -0.70 3.17 12.71
CA ASN A 93 -1.87 2.29 12.56
C ASN A 93 -2.02 1.85 11.08
N GLY A 94 -1.02 1.10 10.58
CA GLY A 94 -0.74 0.84 9.18
C GLY A 94 0.12 1.95 8.54
N SER A 95 0.66 1.69 7.33
CA SER A 95 1.41 2.71 6.58
C SER A 95 0.55 3.92 6.19
N ASN A 96 -0.77 3.77 6.08
CA ASN A 96 -1.69 4.90 5.86
C ASN A 96 -1.58 5.96 6.94
N ASP A 97 -1.40 5.56 8.21
CA ASP A 97 -1.19 6.49 9.32
C ASP A 97 0.13 7.27 9.15
N ILE A 98 1.20 6.61 8.68
CA ILE A 98 2.48 7.27 8.38
C ILE A 98 2.32 8.32 7.26
N ILE A 99 1.56 8.00 6.20
CA ILE A 99 1.26 8.90 5.08
C ILE A 99 0.47 10.12 5.59
N GLU A 100 -0.57 9.89 6.40
CA GLU A 100 -1.39 10.96 6.98
C GLU A 100 -0.59 11.82 7.95
N LEU A 101 0.21 11.21 8.83
CA LEU A 101 1.10 11.92 9.74
C LEU A 101 2.09 12.81 8.99
N ALA A 102 2.71 12.31 7.91
CA ALA A 102 3.61 13.12 7.08
C ALA A 102 2.89 14.35 6.51
N ALA A 103 1.69 14.18 5.94
CA ALA A 103 0.92 15.29 5.40
C ALA A 103 0.55 16.32 6.48
N ARG A 104 0.05 15.87 7.63
CA ARG A 104 -0.36 16.74 8.75
C ARG A 104 0.82 17.43 9.45
N THR A 105 2.00 16.82 9.42
CA THR A 105 3.20 17.35 10.08
C THR A 105 3.90 18.38 9.23
N PHE A 106 4.04 18.13 7.92
CA PHE A 106 4.93 18.91 7.07
C PHE A 106 4.22 19.89 6.13
N VAL A 107 2.89 19.78 5.98
CA VAL A 107 2.14 20.59 5.00
C VAL A 107 1.07 21.43 5.69
N GLN A 108 1.05 22.73 5.35
CA GLN A 108 0.00 23.66 5.78
C GLN A 108 -1.07 23.78 4.69
N GLN A 109 -2.26 24.25 5.05
CA GLN A 109 -3.31 24.58 4.11
C GLN A 109 -2.79 25.54 3.01
N GLY A 110 -3.08 25.22 1.77
CA GLY A 110 -2.65 26.01 0.60
C GLY A 110 -1.26 25.67 0.07
N GLN A 111 -0.43 24.97 0.83
CA GLN A 111 0.82 24.38 0.33
C GLN A 111 0.54 23.17 -0.54
N SER A 112 1.56 22.65 -1.24
CA SER A 112 1.36 21.58 -2.21
C SER A 112 2.07 20.27 -1.84
N ILE A 113 1.45 19.18 -2.31
CA ILE A 113 1.94 17.81 -2.26
C ILE A 113 2.04 17.29 -3.69
N VAL A 114 3.20 16.74 -4.08
CA VAL A 114 3.44 16.15 -5.40
C VAL A 114 3.29 14.63 -5.33
N PHE A 115 2.59 14.03 -6.29
CA PHE A 115 2.47 12.59 -6.46
C PHE A 115 2.14 12.25 -7.92
N SER A 116 2.38 11.00 -8.32
CA SER A 116 2.13 10.54 -9.69
C SER A 116 0.65 10.21 -9.94
N GLU A 117 0.23 10.29 -11.21
CA GLU A 117 -1.13 10.04 -11.68
C GLU A 117 -1.66 8.67 -11.22
N TYR A 118 -1.04 7.59 -11.65
CA TYR A 118 -1.48 6.24 -11.27
C TYR A 118 -0.79 5.77 -9.99
N SER A 119 -0.95 6.53 -8.89
CA SER A 119 -0.40 6.20 -7.59
C SER A 119 -1.48 5.97 -6.55
N PHE A 120 -1.11 5.54 -5.36
CA PHE A 120 -2.05 5.17 -4.32
C PHE A 120 -3.00 6.34 -3.96
N LEU A 121 -4.32 6.10 -4.08
CA LEU A 121 -5.37 7.13 -3.92
C LEU A 121 -5.29 7.90 -2.60
N VAL A 122 -4.71 7.30 -1.58
CA VAL A 122 -4.57 7.94 -0.27
C VAL A 122 -3.73 9.21 -0.35
N TYR A 123 -2.77 9.32 -1.26
CA TYR A 123 -1.97 10.54 -1.42
C TYR A 123 -2.83 11.75 -1.80
N ALA A 124 -3.71 11.57 -2.78
CA ALA A 124 -4.67 12.61 -3.18
C ALA A 124 -5.70 12.91 -2.08
N LEU A 125 -6.15 11.87 -1.35
CA LEU A 125 -7.13 12.00 -0.28
C LEU A 125 -6.57 12.77 0.92
N VAL A 126 -5.34 12.48 1.37
CA VAL A 126 -4.74 13.20 2.48
C VAL A 126 -4.41 14.65 2.11
N ALA A 127 -3.98 14.92 0.87
CA ALA A 127 -3.80 16.29 0.39
C ALA A 127 -5.11 17.09 0.50
N LYS A 128 -6.22 16.53 0.00
CA LYS A 128 -7.54 17.15 0.12
C LYS A 128 -7.97 17.30 1.58
N ALA A 129 -7.78 16.28 2.41
CA ALA A 129 -8.24 16.28 3.81
C ALA A 129 -7.61 17.38 4.67
N ILE A 130 -6.40 17.83 4.33
CA ILE A 130 -5.72 18.94 5.03
C ILE A 130 -5.83 20.29 4.29
N GLY A 131 -6.59 20.36 3.20
CA GLY A 131 -6.72 21.58 2.38
C GLY A 131 -5.44 21.94 1.62
N ALA A 132 -4.56 20.99 1.35
CA ALA A 132 -3.37 21.18 0.54
C ALA A 132 -3.69 21.04 -0.97
N LYS A 133 -2.84 21.61 -1.80
CA LYS A 133 -2.91 21.46 -3.25
C LYS A 133 -2.24 20.15 -3.67
N GLY A 134 -3.00 19.18 -4.18
CA GLY A 134 -2.44 17.98 -4.81
C GLY A 134 -1.95 18.31 -6.21
N ILE A 135 -0.65 18.16 -6.47
CA ILE A 135 -0.05 18.26 -7.80
C ILE A 135 0.15 16.86 -8.34
N GLN A 136 -0.77 16.43 -9.18
CA GLN A 136 -0.74 15.14 -9.83
C GLN A 136 0.09 15.22 -11.11
N VAL A 137 1.20 14.48 -11.16
CA VAL A 137 2.12 14.45 -12.30
C VAL A 137 1.71 13.31 -13.24
N PRO A 138 1.59 13.57 -14.57
CA PRO A 138 1.30 12.50 -15.52
C PRO A 138 2.27 11.31 -15.37
N SER A 139 1.76 10.11 -15.51
CA SER A 139 2.57 8.89 -15.44
C SER A 139 3.37 8.69 -16.73
N LYS A 140 4.49 7.98 -16.63
CA LYS A 140 5.26 7.48 -17.74
C LYS A 140 5.21 5.95 -17.73
N GLU A 141 4.65 5.35 -18.79
CA GLU A 141 4.54 3.88 -18.89
C GLU A 141 3.90 3.24 -17.64
N TYR A 142 2.82 3.83 -17.13
CA TYR A 142 2.12 3.45 -15.89
C TYR A 142 2.96 3.62 -14.60
N GLY A 143 4.19 4.12 -14.68
CA GLY A 143 5.09 4.36 -13.56
C GLY A 143 5.26 5.84 -13.24
N HIS A 144 6.20 6.13 -12.36
CA HIS A 144 6.55 7.49 -12.00
C HIS A 144 7.49 8.12 -13.05
N ASP A 145 7.21 9.35 -13.47
CA ASP A 145 8.14 10.20 -14.20
C ASP A 145 8.91 11.09 -13.21
N LEU A 146 10.09 10.65 -12.81
CA LEU A 146 10.89 11.35 -11.80
C LEU A 146 11.32 12.75 -12.25
N ASP A 147 11.61 12.95 -13.54
CA ASP A 147 11.98 14.26 -14.08
C ASP A 147 10.78 15.23 -14.10
N ALA A 148 9.61 14.74 -14.47
CA ALA A 148 8.37 15.51 -14.40
C ALA A 148 7.99 15.84 -12.95
N MET A 149 8.18 14.89 -12.00
CA MET A 149 7.94 15.12 -10.58
C MET A 149 8.88 16.20 -10.01
N LEU A 150 10.16 16.21 -10.39
CA LEU A 150 11.10 17.29 -10.01
C LEU A 150 10.65 18.65 -10.54
N LYS A 151 10.24 18.71 -11.81
CA LYS A 151 9.74 19.96 -12.43
C LYS A 151 8.45 20.48 -11.80
N ALA A 152 7.64 19.59 -11.23
CA ALA A 152 6.39 19.93 -10.54
C ALA A 152 6.60 20.54 -9.14
N ILE A 153 7.81 20.47 -8.58
CA ILE A 153 8.13 21.08 -7.28
C ILE A 153 8.14 22.61 -7.41
N THR A 154 7.22 23.25 -6.69
CA THR A 154 7.11 24.71 -6.61
C THR A 154 7.69 25.26 -5.29
N ALA A 155 7.68 26.57 -5.12
CA ALA A 155 8.05 27.21 -3.84
C ALA A 155 7.18 26.76 -2.66
N ASP A 156 5.90 26.41 -2.92
CA ASP A 156 4.92 25.97 -1.92
C ASP A 156 4.94 24.46 -1.68
N THR A 157 5.69 23.68 -2.45
CA THR A 157 5.78 22.24 -2.26
C THR A 157 6.53 21.91 -0.98
N ARG A 158 5.93 21.03 -0.14
CA ARG A 158 6.48 20.57 1.15
C ARG A 158 6.59 19.06 1.25
N LEU A 159 5.80 18.33 0.46
CA LEU A 159 5.74 16.87 0.54
C LEU A 159 5.68 16.28 -0.87
N LEU A 160 6.33 15.13 -1.04
CA LEU A 160 6.29 14.36 -2.26
C LEU A 160 6.13 12.89 -1.90
N PHE A 161 5.17 12.20 -2.55
CA PHE A 161 4.96 10.77 -2.40
C PHE A 161 5.49 9.99 -3.60
N LEU A 162 6.26 8.95 -3.32
CA LEU A 162 6.85 8.03 -4.29
C LEU A 162 6.62 6.58 -3.81
N ALA A 163 5.79 5.81 -4.51
CA ALA A 163 5.57 4.40 -4.17
C ALA A 163 6.52 3.49 -4.97
N ASN A 164 7.24 2.58 -4.31
CA ASN A 164 8.12 1.65 -5.00
C ASN A 164 8.17 0.28 -4.29
N PRO A 165 7.55 -0.77 -4.86
CA PRO A 165 6.71 -0.80 -6.08
C PRO A 165 5.42 0.03 -6.01
N ASN A 166 4.99 0.57 -7.16
CA ASN A 166 3.80 1.41 -7.24
C ASN A 166 2.49 0.60 -7.15
N ASN A 167 1.46 1.18 -6.58
CA ASN A 167 0.10 0.68 -6.55
C ASN A 167 -0.85 1.74 -7.17
N PRO A 168 -1.63 1.43 -8.22
CA PRO A 168 -2.15 0.10 -8.60
C PRO A 168 -1.38 -0.60 -9.73
N THR A 169 -0.31 -0.05 -10.25
CA THR A 169 0.30 -0.51 -11.49
C THR A 169 1.34 -1.62 -11.30
N GLY A 170 2.01 -1.67 -10.15
CA GLY A 170 3.06 -2.64 -9.86
C GLY A 170 4.43 -2.27 -10.41
N THR A 171 4.56 -1.14 -11.10
CA THR A 171 5.82 -0.67 -11.68
C THR A 171 6.88 -0.42 -10.62
N PHE A 172 8.14 -0.55 -11.01
CA PHE A 172 9.30 -0.44 -10.12
C PHE A 172 10.33 0.51 -10.70
N LEU A 173 10.85 1.38 -9.88
CA LEU A 173 11.98 2.25 -10.19
C LEU A 173 13.28 1.61 -9.73
N GLN A 174 14.32 1.73 -10.55
CA GLN A 174 15.64 1.25 -10.15
C GLN A 174 16.19 2.09 -8.98
N PRO A 175 16.88 1.47 -8.01
CA PRO A 175 17.45 2.19 -6.87
C PRO A 175 18.33 3.38 -7.26
N ALA A 176 19.15 3.24 -8.31
CA ALA A 176 20.00 4.30 -8.80
C ALA A 176 19.22 5.53 -9.31
N ASP A 177 18.05 5.31 -9.94
CA ASP A 177 17.20 6.40 -10.41
C ASP A 177 16.54 7.14 -9.24
N ILE A 178 16.14 6.39 -8.20
CA ILE A 178 15.59 6.98 -6.97
C ILE A 178 16.66 7.82 -6.27
N GLU A 179 17.88 7.31 -6.14
CA GLU A 179 18.96 8.04 -5.48
C GLU A 179 19.32 9.33 -6.25
N ALA A 180 19.46 9.24 -7.59
CA ALA A 180 19.69 10.40 -8.45
C ALA A 180 18.55 11.44 -8.39
N PHE A 181 17.32 10.99 -8.13
CA PHE A 181 16.18 11.86 -7.89
C PHE A 181 16.28 12.54 -6.53
N LEU A 182 16.56 11.80 -5.46
CA LEU A 182 16.70 12.31 -4.09
C LEU A 182 17.80 13.39 -4.01
N ASP A 183 18.92 13.21 -4.71
CA ASP A 183 20.01 14.20 -4.78
C ASP A 183 19.57 15.56 -5.35
N LYS A 184 18.49 15.60 -6.13
CA LYS A 184 17.96 16.83 -6.78
C LYS A 184 16.77 17.44 -6.04
N VAL A 185 16.12 16.72 -5.13
CA VAL A 185 14.96 17.24 -4.39
C VAL A 185 15.43 18.31 -3.39
N PRO A 186 14.81 19.51 -3.39
CA PRO A 186 15.16 20.54 -2.42
C PRO A 186 14.96 20.07 -0.97
N SER A 187 15.88 20.38 -0.07
CA SER A 187 15.87 19.95 1.33
C SER A 187 14.60 20.37 2.12
N ARG A 188 13.90 21.41 1.67
CA ARG A 188 12.62 21.84 2.26
C ARG A 188 11.44 20.92 1.93
N VAL A 189 11.59 19.99 1.00
CA VAL A 189 10.55 19.04 0.56
C VAL A 189 10.83 17.70 1.20
N VAL A 190 9.92 17.23 2.03
CA VAL A 190 9.99 15.87 2.58
C VAL A 190 9.56 14.88 1.49
N VAL A 191 10.37 13.86 1.25
CA VAL A 191 10.04 12.76 0.35
C VAL A 191 9.58 11.58 1.18
N VAL A 192 8.40 11.03 0.87
CA VAL A 192 7.91 9.77 1.42
C VAL A 192 8.04 8.69 0.37
N ILE A 193 8.92 7.72 0.58
CA ILE A 193 8.97 6.50 -0.22
C ILE A 193 8.09 5.45 0.46
N ASP A 194 7.01 5.06 -0.23
CA ASP A 194 6.09 4.03 0.25
C ASP A 194 6.51 2.66 -0.29
N GLU A 195 7.07 1.84 0.59
CA GLU A 195 7.62 0.52 0.30
C GLU A 195 6.70 -0.61 0.77
N ALA A 196 5.39 -0.45 0.60
CA ALA A 196 4.40 -1.43 1.08
C ALA A 196 4.56 -2.84 0.49
N TYR A 197 5.30 -3.00 -0.61
CA TYR A 197 5.49 -4.27 -1.33
C TYR A 197 6.95 -4.72 -1.42
N ASN A 198 7.85 -4.07 -0.69
CA ASN A 198 9.30 -4.29 -0.79
C ASN A 198 9.73 -5.74 -0.47
N GLU A 199 9.01 -6.42 0.43
CA GLU A 199 9.29 -7.82 0.81
C GLU A 199 8.98 -8.83 -0.31
N TYR A 200 8.29 -8.42 -1.38
CA TYR A 200 8.01 -9.25 -2.57
C TYR A 200 9.05 -9.10 -3.68
N LEU A 201 9.97 -8.16 -3.57
CA LEU A 201 11.00 -7.94 -4.59
C LEU A 201 11.89 -9.16 -4.75
N ASP A 202 12.21 -9.50 -5.99
CA ASP A 202 13.23 -10.51 -6.27
C ASP A 202 14.59 -10.10 -5.69
N SER A 203 15.35 -11.07 -5.24
CA SER A 203 16.66 -10.82 -4.59
C SER A 203 17.66 -10.07 -5.47
N SER A 204 17.53 -10.15 -6.80
CA SER A 204 18.38 -9.45 -7.76
C SER A 204 18.14 -7.94 -7.84
N ILE A 205 16.97 -7.46 -7.37
CA ILE A 205 16.58 -6.05 -7.39
C ILE A 205 16.27 -5.49 -5.99
N GLN A 206 16.50 -6.29 -4.94
CA GLN A 206 16.38 -5.81 -3.57
C GLN A 206 17.41 -4.70 -3.29
N TYR A 207 16.99 -3.73 -2.50
CA TYR A 207 17.81 -2.61 -2.05
C TYR A 207 17.53 -2.27 -0.60
N ASP A 208 18.46 -1.59 0.03
CA ASP A 208 18.32 -1.12 1.42
C ASP A 208 18.09 0.39 1.47
N SER A 209 16.83 0.79 1.65
CA SER A 209 16.45 2.20 1.78
C SER A 209 16.89 2.83 3.11
N THR A 210 17.37 2.05 4.08
CA THR A 210 17.88 2.61 5.35
C THR A 210 19.16 3.41 5.14
N GLU A 211 19.99 3.06 4.16
CA GLU A 211 21.16 3.85 3.79
C GLU A 211 20.76 5.22 3.24
N TRP A 212 19.66 5.29 2.50
CA TRP A 212 19.14 6.57 2.02
C TRP A 212 18.58 7.43 3.16
N VAL A 213 17.89 6.81 4.13
CA VAL A 213 17.38 7.52 5.31
C VAL A 213 18.51 8.16 6.12
N LYS A 214 19.67 7.50 6.19
CA LYS A 214 20.88 8.06 6.84
C LYS A 214 21.51 9.19 6.04
N LYS A 215 21.43 9.13 4.70
CA LYS A 215 22.02 10.11 3.77
C LYS A 215 21.14 11.36 3.59
N TYR A 216 19.80 11.19 3.53
CA TYR A 216 18.85 12.27 3.21
C TYR A 216 17.98 12.63 4.41
N PRO A 217 18.27 13.74 5.12
CA PRO A 217 17.51 14.13 6.32
C PRO A 217 16.03 14.41 6.07
N ASN A 218 15.65 14.71 4.83
CA ASN A 218 14.26 14.97 4.41
C ASN A 218 13.57 13.72 3.82
N LEU A 219 14.11 12.52 4.02
CA LEU A 219 13.51 11.28 3.57
C LEU A 219 12.76 10.58 4.70
N LEU A 220 11.55 10.09 4.39
CA LEU A 220 10.74 9.18 5.21
C LEU A 220 10.42 7.93 4.37
N VAL A 221 10.84 6.77 4.82
CA VAL A 221 10.46 5.49 4.22
C VAL A 221 9.29 4.91 5.00
N SER A 222 8.18 4.58 4.33
CA SER A 222 6.98 4.00 4.92
C SER A 222 6.88 2.51 4.61
N ARG A 223 6.63 1.68 5.63
CA ARG A 223 6.49 0.22 5.52
C ARG A 223 5.26 -0.29 6.26
N THR A 224 4.76 -1.46 5.87
CA THR A 224 3.53 -2.03 6.42
C THR A 224 3.67 -3.52 6.73
N PHE A 225 2.97 -3.96 7.78
CA PHE A 225 2.78 -5.38 8.05
C PHE A 225 1.54 -5.97 7.37
N SER A 226 0.78 -5.16 6.63
CA SER A 226 -0.48 -5.56 6.02
C SER A 226 -0.33 -6.51 4.83
N LYS A 227 0.84 -6.58 4.19
CA LYS A 227 1.07 -7.30 2.93
C LYS A 227 1.83 -8.60 3.18
N ALA A 228 3.13 -8.65 2.94
CA ALA A 228 3.93 -9.86 3.07
C ALA A 228 3.87 -10.53 4.45
N TYR A 229 3.68 -9.74 5.51
CA TYR A 229 3.56 -10.24 6.87
C TYR A 229 2.17 -10.79 7.25
N GLY A 230 1.15 -10.62 6.39
CA GLY A 230 -0.20 -11.17 6.61
C GLY A 230 -1.01 -10.52 7.75
N LEU A 231 -0.67 -9.31 8.18
CA LEU A 231 -1.30 -8.65 9.35
C LEU A 231 -2.26 -7.51 8.95
N ALA A 232 -2.91 -7.58 7.79
CA ALA A 232 -3.75 -6.51 7.25
C ALA A 232 -4.83 -6.02 8.23
N GLY A 233 -5.49 -6.93 8.93
CA GLY A 233 -6.56 -6.65 9.89
C GLY A 233 -6.09 -6.01 11.20
N LEU A 234 -4.81 -6.17 11.57
CA LEU A 234 -4.25 -5.64 12.81
C LEU A 234 -3.86 -4.17 12.72
N ARG A 235 -3.77 -3.62 11.51
CA ARG A 235 -3.46 -2.20 11.28
C ARG A 235 -2.14 -1.77 11.92
N VAL A 236 -1.02 -2.30 11.48
CA VAL A 236 0.32 -1.91 11.95
C VAL A 236 1.27 -1.66 10.79
N GLY A 237 2.06 -0.60 10.91
CA GLY A 237 3.10 -0.19 9.99
C GLY A 237 4.09 0.73 10.69
N PHE A 238 5.09 1.18 9.99
CA PHE A 238 6.10 2.07 10.55
C PHE A 238 6.73 2.96 9.48
N GLY A 239 7.30 4.07 9.94
CA GLY A 239 8.12 4.96 9.16
C GLY A 239 9.56 4.98 9.68
N LEU A 240 10.52 5.08 8.76
CA LEU A 240 11.95 5.24 9.04
C LEU A 240 12.38 6.62 8.53
N ALA A 241 12.91 7.46 9.41
CA ALA A 241 13.34 8.82 9.06
C ALA A 241 14.44 9.30 10.00
N HIS A 242 15.15 10.36 9.61
CA HIS A 242 16.08 11.03 10.51
C HIS A 242 15.40 11.43 11.84
N PRO A 243 16.07 11.37 13.00
CA PRO A 243 15.47 11.65 14.32
C PRO A 243 14.71 12.99 14.41
N GLU A 244 15.14 14.01 13.68
CA GLU A 244 14.42 15.29 13.65
C GLU A 244 13.03 15.15 13.02
N LEU A 245 12.90 14.45 11.87
CA LEU A 245 11.60 14.18 11.25
C LEU A 245 10.75 13.27 12.15
N THR A 246 11.35 12.21 12.66
CA THR A 246 10.69 11.27 13.59
C THR A 246 10.16 12.00 14.82
N GLY A 247 10.95 12.92 15.39
CA GLY A 247 10.52 13.76 16.51
C GLY A 247 9.31 14.63 16.17
N LEU A 248 9.25 15.20 14.97
CA LEU A 248 8.11 15.99 14.50
C LEU A 248 6.86 15.12 14.27
N LEU A 249 7.01 13.97 13.62
CA LEU A 249 5.91 13.01 13.42
C LEU A 249 5.31 12.55 14.76
N ASN A 250 6.15 12.26 15.76
CA ASN A 250 5.71 11.82 17.07
C ASN A 250 4.96 12.91 17.88
N ARG A 251 5.09 14.20 17.53
CA ARG A 251 4.29 15.29 18.15
C ARG A 251 2.85 15.31 17.64
N VAL A 252 2.61 14.81 16.42
CA VAL A 252 1.30 14.80 15.75
C VAL A 252 0.62 13.44 15.86
N ARG A 253 1.39 12.39 16.09
CA ARG A 253 0.91 11.02 16.24
C ARG A 253 -0.10 10.90 17.38
N GLN A 254 -1.22 10.21 17.12
CA GLN A 254 -2.21 9.91 18.16
C GLN A 254 -1.59 9.08 19.28
N PRO A 255 -1.84 9.40 20.56
CA PRO A 255 -1.44 8.55 21.66
C PRO A 255 -1.99 7.13 21.50
N PHE A 256 -1.16 6.11 21.76
CA PHE A 256 -1.56 4.70 21.71
C PHE A 256 -2.12 4.23 20.36
N ASN A 257 -1.68 4.83 19.25
CA ASN A 257 -2.23 4.58 17.90
C ASN A 257 -2.08 3.15 17.40
N VAL A 258 -1.10 2.40 17.90
CA VAL A 258 -0.91 0.97 17.54
C VAL A 258 -1.31 0.10 18.73
N ASN A 259 -2.32 -0.74 18.55
CA ASN A 259 -2.86 -1.61 19.60
C ASN A 259 -1.86 -2.70 20.04
N ALA A 260 -2.04 -3.22 21.26
CA ALA A 260 -1.13 -4.21 21.86
C ALA A 260 -1.02 -5.50 21.04
N LEU A 261 -2.15 -6.02 20.55
CA LEU A 261 -2.17 -7.25 19.74
C LEU A 261 -1.38 -7.07 18.45
N ALA A 262 -1.49 -5.90 17.82
CA ALA A 262 -0.75 -5.57 16.60
C ALA A 262 0.76 -5.47 16.87
N GLN A 263 1.16 -4.87 18.00
CA GLN A 263 2.58 -4.78 18.38
C GLN A 263 3.16 -6.17 18.62
N ALA A 264 2.50 -7.01 19.41
CA ALA A 264 2.94 -8.38 19.70
C ALA A 264 3.02 -9.25 18.43
N ALA A 265 2.00 -9.17 17.59
CA ALA A 265 1.96 -9.90 16.31
C ALA A 265 3.06 -9.43 15.35
N ALA A 266 3.32 -8.13 15.27
CA ALA A 266 4.36 -7.56 14.40
C ALA A 266 5.77 -8.00 14.84
N VAL A 267 6.06 -8.03 16.15
CA VAL A 267 7.30 -8.58 16.69
C VAL A 267 7.49 -10.03 16.27
N ALA A 268 6.46 -10.86 16.42
CA ALA A 268 6.52 -12.26 16.04
C ALA A 268 6.70 -12.45 14.51
N ALA A 269 5.95 -11.67 13.70
CA ALA A 269 6.01 -11.75 12.24
C ALA A 269 7.36 -11.27 11.66
N LEU A 270 8.01 -10.27 12.26
CA LEU A 270 9.34 -9.82 11.84
C LEU A 270 10.40 -10.92 11.98
N ASN A 271 10.26 -11.78 12.98
CA ASN A 271 11.16 -12.91 13.26
C ASN A 271 10.79 -14.19 12.48
N ASP A 272 9.64 -14.21 11.78
CA ASP A 272 9.18 -15.38 11.01
C ASP A 272 9.69 -15.33 9.56
N HIS A 273 10.99 -15.53 9.40
CA HIS A 273 11.64 -15.47 8.09
C HIS A 273 11.13 -16.55 7.11
N GLU A 274 10.72 -17.71 7.61
CA GLU A 274 10.22 -18.81 6.76
C GLU A 274 8.83 -18.44 6.19
N PHE A 275 7.98 -17.78 6.97
CA PHE A 275 6.72 -17.27 6.47
C PHE A 275 6.92 -16.23 5.35
N LEU A 276 7.86 -15.29 5.53
CA LEU A 276 8.17 -14.29 4.50
C LEU A 276 8.70 -14.94 3.21
N LYS A 277 9.62 -15.90 3.31
CA LYS A 277 10.11 -16.67 2.14
C LYS A 277 8.97 -17.39 1.44
N LYS A 278 8.08 -18.03 2.19
CA LYS A 278 6.91 -18.71 1.63
C LYS A 278 5.97 -17.73 0.94
N SER A 279 5.71 -16.56 1.55
CA SER A 279 4.90 -15.50 0.96
C SER A 279 5.47 -15.00 -0.36
N ALA A 280 6.79 -14.70 -0.40
CA ALA A 280 7.46 -14.26 -1.61
C ALA A 280 7.44 -15.32 -2.72
N ARG A 281 7.64 -16.60 -2.37
CA ARG A 281 7.60 -17.71 -3.33
C ARG A 281 6.20 -17.89 -3.95
N ILE A 282 5.14 -17.92 -3.13
CA ILE A 282 3.76 -18.04 -3.63
C ILE A 282 3.42 -16.85 -4.53
N ASN A 283 3.86 -15.65 -4.15
CA ASN A 283 3.67 -14.48 -4.98
C ASN A 283 4.37 -14.61 -6.34
N ALA A 284 5.63 -15.02 -6.37
CA ALA A 284 6.38 -15.19 -7.62
C ALA A 284 5.79 -16.29 -8.52
N ASP A 285 5.35 -17.42 -7.92
CA ASP A 285 4.74 -18.51 -8.67
C ASP A 285 3.36 -18.10 -9.23
N GLY A 286 2.54 -17.42 -8.42
CA GLY A 286 1.24 -16.91 -8.83
C GLY A 286 1.35 -15.79 -9.88
N TYR A 287 2.35 -14.92 -9.77
CA TYR A 287 2.63 -13.89 -10.78
C TYR A 287 2.91 -14.54 -12.16
N ARG A 288 3.81 -15.53 -12.20
CA ARG A 288 4.12 -16.24 -13.45
C ARG A 288 2.89 -16.92 -14.05
N TYR A 289 2.10 -17.59 -13.22
CA TYR A 289 0.87 -18.25 -13.68
C TYR A 289 -0.13 -17.24 -14.27
N LEU A 290 -0.39 -16.12 -13.58
CA LEU A 290 -1.35 -15.12 -14.05
C LEU A 290 -0.89 -14.45 -15.35
N THR A 291 0.38 -14.02 -15.42
CA THR A 291 0.91 -13.34 -16.60
C THR A 291 0.96 -14.24 -17.82
N GLN A 292 1.40 -15.50 -17.67
CA GLN A 292 1.34 -16.49 -18.74
C GLN A 292 -0.11 -16.70 -19.22
N SER A 293 -1.07 -16.82 -18.29
CA SER A 293 -2.48 -16.95 -18.65
C SER A 293 -3.02 -15.74 -19.41
N PHE A 294 -2.61 -14.52 -19.03
CA PHE A 294 -2.99 -13.30 -19.74
C PHE A 294 -2.40 -13.26 -21.16
N GLU A 295 -1.15 -13.68 -21.34
CA GLU A 295 -0.51 -13.80 -22.65
C GLU A 295 -1.23 -14.81 -23.56
N GLU A 296 -1.58 -15.98 -23.02
CA GLU A 296 -2.37 -17.00 -23.72
C GLU A 296 -3.76 -16.48 -24.14
N MET A 297 -4.34 -15.58 -23.36
CA MET A 297 -5.63 -14.92 -23.66
C MET A 297 -5.49 -13.68 -24.56
N GLY A 298 -4.27 -13.27 -24.91
CA GLY A 298 -4.00 -12.03 -25.66
C GLY A 298 -4.35 -10.75 -24.90
N LEU A 299 -4.32 -10.78 -23.56
CA LEU A 299 -4.63 -9.63 -22.73
C LEU A 299 -3.37 -8.82 -22.42
N GLU A 300 -3.49 -7.50 -22.54
CA GLU A 300 -2.46 -6.54 -22.11
C GLU A 300 -2.41 -6.47 -20.57
N TYR A 301 -1.22 -6.52 -19.99
CA TYR A 301 -1.02 -6.33 -18.56
C TYR A 301 0.21 -5.45 -18.28
N VAL A 302 0.28 -4.85 -17.11
CA VAL A 302 1.45 -4.09 -16.66
C VAL A 302 2.35 -5.00 -15.83
N PRO A 303 3.65 -5.17 -16.18
CA PRO A 303 4.61 -5.91 -15.36
C PRO A 303 4.64 -5.38 -13.92
N SER A 304 4.56 -6.29 -12.96
CA SER A 304 4.38 -5.93 -11.54
C SER A 304 5.44 -6.54 -10.65
N HIS A 305 5.88 -5.74 -9.67
CA HIS A 305 6.76 -6.15 -8.58
C HIS A 305 6.03 -6.18 -7.21
N GLY A 306 4.69 -6.00 -7.22
CA GLY A 306 3.83 -6.16 -6.04
C GLY A 306 3.25 -7.56 -5.90
N ASN A 307 2.26 -7.70 -5.01
CA ASN A 307 1.47 -8.93 -4.89
C ASN A 307 0.13 -8.85 -5.66
N PHE A 308 0.16 -8.23 -6.82
CA PHE A 308 -0.98 -8.05 -7.72
C PHE A 308 -0.49 -7.81 -9.15
N VAL A 309 -1.41 -7.94 -10.11
CA VAL A 309 -1.18 -7.60 -11.52
C VAL A 309 -2.32 -6.70 -12.00
N LEU A 310 -1.98 -5.68 -12.79
CA LEU A 310 -2.93 -4.82 -13.48
C LEU A 310 -3.14 -5.35 -14.90
N VAL A 311 -4.37 -5.78 -15.24
CA VAL A 311 -4.73 -6.39 -16.53
C VAL A 311 -5.85 -5.61 -17.21
N LYS A 312 -5.72 -5.39 -18.52
CA LYS A 312 -6.71 -4.74 -19.36
C LYS A 312 -7.73 -5.76 -19.85
N VAL A 313 -9.00 -5.51 -19.55
CA VAL A 313 -10.08 -6.47 -19.82
C VAL A 313 -11.06 -6.02 -20.91
N GLY A 314 -10.71 -4.99 -21.66
CA GLY A 314 -11.47 -4.50 -22.78
C GLY A 314 -10.99 -3.14 -23.29
N ASN A 315 -11.65 -2.62 -24.34
CA ASN A 315 -11.20 -1.40 -25.02
C ASN A 315 -12.09 -0.17 -24.76
N ASP A 316 -13.30 -0.35 -24.22
CA ASP A 316 -14.19 0.74 -23.85
C ASP A 316 -14.12 1.06 -22.35
N ASP A 317 -14.49 2.29 -21.99
CA ASP A 317 -14.36 2.79 -20.60
C ASP A 317 -15.30 2.10 -19.58
N GLY A 318 -16.22 1.25 -20.03
CA GLY A 318 -17.08 0.43 -19.18
C GLY A 318 -16.53 -0.98 -18.91
N ALA A 319 -15.49 -1.42 -19.62
CA ALA A 319 -15.02 -2.81 -19.63
C ALA A 319 -14.64 -3.31 -18.22
N GLY A 320 -13.82 -2.56 -17.48
CA GLY A 320 -13.42 -2.95 -16.13
C GLY A 320 -14.63 -3.17 -15.20
N SER A 321 -15.60 -2.26 -15.24
CA SER A 321 -16.80 -2.37 -14.39
C SER A 321 -17.68 -3.56 -14.80
N ARG A 322 -17.90 -3.78 -16.10
CA ARG A 322 -18.70 -4.92 -16.59
C ARG A 322 -18.07 -6.26 -16.23
N VAL A 323 -16.78 -6.43 -16.54
CA VAL A 323 -16.07 -7.68 -16.25
C VAL A 323 -16.03 -7.94 -14.75
N ASN A 324 -15.79 -6.91 -13.92
CA ASN A 324 -15.87 -7.06 -12.48
C ASN A 324 -17.26 -7.53 -12.03
N GLN A 325 -18.35 -6.98 -12.57
CA GLN A 325 -19.71 -7.36 -12.19
C GLN A 325 -20.01 -8.82 -12.54
N GLU A 326 -19.56 -9.30 -13.69
CA GLU A 326 -19.72 -10.70 -14.09
C GLU A 326 -18.87 -11.66 -13.24
N LEU A 327 -17.65 -11.26 -12.86
CA LEU A 327 -16.81 -12.01 -11.92
C LEU A 327 -17.44 -12.10 -10.53
N LEU A 328 -18.06 -11.03 -10.03
CA LEU A 328 -18.79 -11.03 -8.75
C LEU A 328 -19.93 -12.07 -8.73
N LYS A 329 -20.71 -12.20 -9.83
CA LYS A 329 -21.74 -13.24 -9.96
C LYS A 329 -21.19 -14.66 -9.87
N LYS A 330 -19.92 -14.85 -10.23
CA LYS A 330 -19.18 -16.13 -10.13
C LYS A 330 -18.46 -16.31 -8.79
N GLY A 331 -18.64 -15.40 -7.84
CA GLY A 331 -17.97 -15.43 -6.54
C GLY A 331 -16.49 -15.00 -6.56
N ILE A 332 -16.05 -14.28 -7.59
CA ILE A 332 -14.69 -13.78 -7.69
C ILE A 332 -14.69 -12.27 -7.46
N ILE A 333 -14.02 -11.81 -6.40
CA ILE A 333 -13.92 -10.39 -6.05
C ILE A 333 -12.54 -9.87 -6.48
N VAL A 334 -12.51 -8.97 -7.47
CA VAL A 334 -11.31 -8.29 -7.95
C VAL A 334 -11.42 -6.77 -7.74
N ARG A 335 -10.40 -6.01 -8.09
CA ARG A 335 -10.38 -4.55 -7.87
C ARG A 335 -10.52 -3.77 -9.18
N PRO A 336 -11.69 -3.15 -9.46
CA PRO A 336 -11.78 -2.12 -10.49
C PRO A 336 -10.91 -0.91 -10.13
N VAL A 337 -10.25 -0.34 -11.12
CA VAL A 337 -9.31 0.78 -10.93
C VAL A 337 -9.77 2.06 -11.64
N ASN A 338 -11.08 2.21 -11.84
CA ASN A 338 -11.70 3.39 -12.45
C ASN A 338 -11.33 4.68 -11.69
N ALA A 339 -11.32 4.61 -10.36
CA ALA A 339 -10.96 5.75 -9.51
C ALA A 339 -9.50 6.22 -9.69
N TYR A 340 -8.67 5.40 -10.31
CA TYR A 340 -7.30 5.74 -10.70
C TYR A 340 -7.20 6.30 -12.12
N GLY A 341 -8.32 6.48 -12.85
CA GLY A 341 -8.31 6.86 -14.26
C GLY A 341 -8.06 5.71 -15.23
N LEU A 342 -8.21 4.47 -14.78
CA LEU A 342 -7.95 3.23 -15.55
C LEU A 342 -9.24 2.40 -15.72
N PRO A 343 -10.30 2.91 -16.41
CA PRO A 343 -11.61 2.27 -16.45
C PRO A 343 -11.67 0.97 -17.25
N LYS A 344 -10.65 0.66 -18.07
CA LYS A 344 -10.53 -0.55 -18.88
C LYS A 344 -9.81 -1.69 -18.16
N TRP A 345 -9.35 -1.45 -16.94
CA TRP A 345 -8.42 -2.31 -16.22
C TRP A 345 -9.02 -2.86 -14.93
N LEU A 346 -8.49 -4.02 -14.55
CA LEU A 346 -8.70 -4.63 -13.24
C LEU A 346 -7.35 -4.88 -12.57
N ARG A 347 -7.25 -4.63 -11.26
CA ARG A 347 -6.11 -5.06 -10.46
C ARG A 347 -6.48 -6.35 -9.76
N ILE A 348 -5.68 -7.39 -9.99
CA ILE A 348 -5.87 -8.74 -9.47
C ILE A 348 -4.80 -9.00 -8.41
N SER A 349 -5.19 -9.21 -7.16
CA SER A 349 -4.26 -9.68 -6.13
C SER A 349 -3.83 -11.11 -6.45
N ILE A 350 -2.57 -11.44 -6.18
CA ILE A 350 -2.06 -12.80 -6.38
C ILE A 350 -2.54 -13.65 -5.20
N GLY A 351 -3.31 -14.69 -5.48
CA GLY A 351 -3.89 -15.65 -4.54
C GLY A 351 -3.09 -16.94 -4.44
N LEU A 352 -3.69 -17.92 -3.75
CA LEU A 352 -3.22 -19.30 -3.77
C LEU A 352 -3.34 -19.90 -5.17
N PRO A 353 -2.62 -20.99 -5.50
CA PRO A 353 -2.68 -21.59 -6.84
C PRO A 353 -4.11 -21.90 -7.30
N GLU A 354 -4.94 -22.46 -6.43
CA GLU A 354 -6.34 -22.77 -6.68
C GLU A 354 -7.20 -21.53 -6.88
N GLU A 355 -6.94 -20.45 -6.17
CA GLU A 355 -7.64 -19.17 -6.32
C GLU A 355 -7.31 -18.50 -7.65
N ASN A 356 -6.03 -18.50 -8.05
CA ASN A 356 -5.58 -17.97 -9.33
C ASN A 356 -6.16 -18.77 -10.50
N GLN A 357 -6.23 -20.12 -10.39
CA GLN A 357 -6.83 -20.98 -11.40
C GLN A 357 -8.33 -20.72 -11.56
N ALA A 358 -9.05 -20.61 -10.45
CA ALA A 358 -10.48 -20.31 -10.47
C ALA A 358 -10.76 -18.93 -11.09
N PHE A 359 -9.95 -17.92 -10.74
CA PHE A 359 -10.04 -16.59 -11.36
C PHE A 359 -9.83 -16.65 -12.87
N ILE A 360 -8.78 -17.31 -13.36
CA ILE A 360 -8.49 -17.42 -14.81
C ILE A 360 -9.62 -18.17 -15.54
N SER A 361 -10.16 -19.24 -14.93
CA SER A 361 -11.31 -19.96 -15.51
C SER A 361 -12.53 -19.03 -15.63
N ALA A 362 -12.87 -18.32 -14.56
CA ALA A 362 -13.99 -17.38 -14.56
C ALA A 362 -13.77 -16.22 -15.56
N LEU A 363 -12.54 -15.69 -15.65
CA LEU A 363 -12.21 -14.61 -16.58
C LEU A 363 -12.35 -15.06 -18.05
N LYS A 364 -11.90 -16.26 -18.41
CA LYS A 364 -12.08 -16.85 -19.74
C LYS A 364 -13.57 -16.94 -20.13
N GLU A 365 -14.42 -17.39 -19.20
CA GLU A 365 -15.86 -17.49 -19.45
C GLU A 365 -16.54 -16.11 -19.59
N VAL A 366 -16.07 -15.11 -18.85
CA VAL A 366 -16.64 -13.73 -18.89
C VAL A 366 -16.23 -12.99 -20.14
N LEU A 367 -15.07 -13.29 -20.72
CA LEU A 367 -14.54 -12.64 -21.92
C LEU A 367 -14.89 -13.37 -23.22
N ALA A 368 -15.39 -14.62 -23.16
CA ALA A 368 -15.87 -15.38 -24.33
C ALA A 368 -17.19 -14.81 -24.86
#